data_70645418c5a717f9ed5eb2e1e17a6885
#
_entry.id   70645418c5a717f9ed5eb2e1e17a6885
#
_cell.length_a   1.000
_cell.length_b   1.000
_cell.length_c   1.000
_cell.angle_alpha   90.00
_cell.angle_beta   90.00
_cell.angle_gamma   90.00
#
_symmetry.space_group_name_H-M   'P 1'
#
loop_
_entity.id
_entity.type
_entity.pdbx_description
1 polymer ?
#
loop_
_entity_poly.entity_id
_entity_poly.type
_entity_poly.pdbx_seq_one_letter_code
_entity_poly.pdbx_strand_id
1 'polypeptide(L)'
;MDSLAQAVQVLHERYQISHIVITSVSLEHPDHPQSSLSVVGSTMTSDRKARSFKIVFPAIDAYFSGTGDMFAALMVVRMREAVHNSSEAGLEQRESWISEDGVAAVDLPLARATEKVLASMHEVLTKTCDSMRAEVKKGEASMVHGTEEEDAKALRLIKSKAAELRLVRHLGSLREPVVEFRAQKM
;
A
#
# COMPACT_ATOMS: atom_id res chain seq x y z
N MET A 1 12.82 4.68 14.59
CA MET A 1 12.53 3.23 14.41
C MET A 1 12.04 2.61 15.70
N ASP A 2 12.72 2.82 16.83
CA ASP A 2 12.42 2.16 18.10
C ASP A 2 11.00 2.43 18.63
N SER A 3 10.49 3.64 18.50
CA SER A 3 9.13 4.00 18.94
C SER A 3 8.03 3.27 18.13
N LEU A 4 8.24 3.09 16.83
CA LEU A 4 7.29 2.36 15.97
C LEU A 4 7.29 0.86 16.27
N ALA A 5 8.48 0.28 16.43
CA ALA A 5 8.62 -1.13 16.81
C ALA A 5 7.99 -1.38 18.19
N GLN A 6 8.19 -0.47 19.15
CA GLN A 6 7.57 -0.56 20.47
C GLN A 6 6.04 -0.45 20.39
N ALA A 7 5.51 0.47 19.57
CA ALA A 7 4.06 0.59 19.38
C ALA A 7 3.45 -0.70 18.79
N VAL A 8 4.09 -1.30 17.77
CA VAL A 8 3.68 -2.57 17.19
C VAL A 8 3.71 -3.69 18.23
N GLN A 9 4.76 -3.76 19.06
CA GLN A 9 4.86 -4.74 20.14
C GLN A 9 3.70 -4.61 21.15
N VAL A 10 3.37 -3.38 21.58
CA VAL A 10 2.23 -3.12 22.48
C VAL A 10 0.90 -3.58 21.88
N LEU A 11 0.70 -3.38 20.57
CA LEU A 11 -0.52 -3.82 19.88
C LEU A 11 -0.64 -5.35 19.88
N HIS A 12 0.45 -6.08 19.67
CA HIS A 12 0.45 -7.54 19.75
C HIS A 12 0.22 -8.04 21.17
N GLU A 13 0.96 -7.52 22.15
CA GLU A 13 0.91 -8.00 23.52
C GLU A 13 -0.41 -7.66 24.22
N ARG A 14 -0.81 -6.37 24.15
CA ARG A 14 -1.94 -5.86 24.93
C ARG A 14 -3.28 -6.11 24.26
N TYR A 15 -3.34 -5.95 22.94
CA TYR A 15 -4.60 -6.03 22.19
C TYR A 15 -4.73 -7.33 21.38
N GLN A 16 -3.71 -8.19 21.38
CA GLN A 16 -3.70 -9.50 20.72
C GLN A 16 -4.04 -9.42 19.22
N ILE A 17 -3.63 -8.32 18.58
CA ILE A 17 -3.80 -8.15 17.13
C ILE A 17 -2.78 -9.02 16.40
N SER A 18 -3.25 -10.02 15.67
CA SER A 18 -2.38 -11.02 15.02
C SER A 18 -1.54 -10.43 13.89
N HIS A 19 -2.12 -9.53 13.11
CA HIS A 19 -1.48 -8.91 11.93
C HIS A 19 -1.69 -7.41 11.97
N ILE A 20 -0.62 -6.67 11.73
CA ILE A 20 -0.62 -5.21 11.73
C ILE A 20 0.03 -4.74 10.43
N VAL A 21 -0.59 -3.77 9.77
CA VAL A 21 0.01 -3.04 8.65
C VAL A 21 -0.16 -1.54 8.88
N ILE A 22 0.94 -0.82 8.86
CA ILE A 22 0.98 0.64 9.00
C ILE A 22 1.45 1.21 7.68
N THR A 23 0.58 1.98 7.02
CA THR A 23 0.81 2.56 5.69
C THR A 23 1.37 3.97 5.78
N SER A 24 1.97 4.43 4.68
CA SER A 24 2.41 5.83 4.49
C SER A 24 3.38 6.33 5.57
N VAL A 25 4.25 5.44 6.04
CA VAL A 25 5.27 5.80 7.02
C VAL A 25 6.39 6.56 6.30
N SER A 26 6.61 7.82 6.71
CA SER A 26 7.78 8.59 6.30
C SER A 26 8.86 8.42 7.37
N LEU A 27 9.95 7.76 7.02
CA LEU A 27 11.08 7.54 7.93
C LEU A 27 12.23 8.44 7.50
N GLU A 28 12.65 9.35 8.36
CA GLU A 28 13.91 10.06 8.20
C GLU A 28 15.06 9.10 8.50
N HIS A 29 15.64 8.50 7.48
CA HIS A 29 16.77 7.60 7.59
C HIS A 29 17.72 7.83 6.40
N PRO A 30 19.05 7.79 6.60
CA PRO A 30 20.03 8.00 5.51
C PRO A 30 19.81 7.09 4.31
N ASP A 31 19.36 5.85 4.54
CA ASP A 31 19.09 4.86 3.49
C ASP A 31 17.67 4.99 2.89
N HIS A 32 16.91 6.01 3.28
CA HIS A 32 15.55 6.24 2.81
C HIS A 32 15.55 7.43 1.84
N PRO A 33 15.32 7.23 0.54
CA PRO A 33 15.23 8.34 -0.41
C PRO A 33 14.17 9.35 0.04
N GLN A 34 14.44 10.64 -0.04
CA GLN A 34 13.52 11.71 0.40
C GLN A 34 12.14 11.66 -0.27
N SER A 35 12.06 11.05 -1.46
CA SER A 35 10.83 10.86 -2.22
C SER A 35 10.21 9.47 -2.07
N SER A 36 10.47 8.77 -0.96
CA SER A 36 9.94 7.42 -0.72
C SER A 36 9.05 7.36 0.52
N LEU A 37 8.16 6.39 0.52
CA LEU A 37 7.32 6.00 1.63
C LEU A 37 7.62 4.56 2.04
N SER A 38 7.24 4.20 3.25
CA SER A 38 7.30 2.82 3.71
C SER A 38 5.95 2.33 4.17
N VAL A 39 5.74 1.03 4.00
CA VAL A 39 4.77 0.25 4.76
C VAL A 39 5.53 -0.61 5.76
N VAL A 40 5.06 -0.63 6.99
CA VAL A 40 5.56 -1.52 8.04
C VAL A 40 4.48 -2.54 8.33
N GLY A 41 4.83 -3.82 8.25
CA GLY A 41 3.95 -4.92 8.60
C GLY A 41 4.52 -5.76 9.73
N SER A 42 3.67 -6.41 10.50
CA SER A 42 4.08 -7.35 11.55
C SER A 42 3.04 -8.44 11.75
N THR A 43 3.50 -9.66 11.93
CA THR A 43 2.71 -10.78 12.43
C THR A 43 3.26 -11.20 13.79
N MET A 44 2.39 -11.37 14.78
CA MET A 44 2.84 -11.83 16.10
C MET A 44 3.29 -13.28 16.07
N THR A 45 4.18 -13.63 17.00
CA THR A 45 4.55 -15.01 17.35
C THR A 45 3.52 -15.62 18.30
N SER A 46 3.68 -16.91 18.63
CA SER A 46 2.88 -17.60 19.64
C SER A 46 2.99 -16.96 21.04
N ASP A 47 4.15 -16.38 21.36
CA ASP A 47 4.42 -15.64 22.61
C ASP A 47 4.17 -14.12 22.46
N ARG A 48 3.42 -13.71 21.41
CA ARG A 48 2.98 -12.32 21.12
C ARG A 48 4.10 -11.33 20.83
N LYS A 49 5.26 -11.80 20.41
CA LYS A 49 6.34 -10.92 19.94
C LYS A 49 6.11 -10.46 18.50
N ALA A 50 6.56 -9.27 18.19
CA ALA A 50 6.48 -8.71 16.86
C ALA A 50 7.50 -9.37 15.91
N ARG A 51 7.05 -9.78 14.72
CA ARG A 51 7.90 -10.13 13.58
C ARG A 51 7.70 -9.10 12.48
N SER A 52 8.45 -8.02 12.59
CA SER A 52 8.24 -6.84 11.74
C SER A 52 9.09 -6.88 10.47
N PHE A 53 8.49 -6.39 9.39
CA PHE A 53 9.14 -6.12 8.12
C PHE A 53 8.78 -4.72 7.64
N LYS A 54 9.58 -4.16 6.74
CA LYS A 54 9.28 -2.91 6.02
C LYS A 54 9.35 -3.14 4.52
N ILE A 55 8.58 -2.36 3.77
CA ILE A 55 8.67 -2.27 2.31
C ILE A 55 8.79 -0.81 1.96
N VAL A 56 9.85 -0.46 1.23
CA VAL A 56 10.10 0.91 0.76
C VAL A 56 9.68 1.02 -0.69
N PHE A 57 8.98 2.09 -1.05
CA PHE A 57 8.50 2.35 -2.40
C PHE A 57 8.49 3.85 -2.71
N PRO A 58 8.61 4.25 -4.00
CA PRO A 58 8.58 5.64 -4.38
C PRO A 58 7.24 6.30 -4.04
N ALA A 59 7.28 7.51 -3.50
CA ALA A 59 6.09 8.34 -3.35
C ALA A 59 5.64 8.86 -4.73
N ILE A 60 4.34 8.85 -4.98
CA ILE A 60 3.75 9.47 -6.16
C ILE A 60 3.28 10.86 -5.75
N ASP A 61 3.85 11.89 -6.38
CA ASP A 61 3.49 13.29 -6.12
C ASP A 61 2.15 13.63 -6.80
N ALA A 62 1.08 13.10 -6.23
CA ALA A 62 -0.30 13.38 -6.63
C ALA A 62 -1.25 13.03 -5.48
N TYR A 63 -2.37 13.76 -5.42
CA TYR A 63 -3.44 13.45 -4.49
C TYR A 63 -4.46 12.52 -5.15
N PHE A 64 -4.80 11.44 -4.45
CA PHE A 64 -5.83 10.49 -4.86
C PHE A 64 -6.83 10.26 -3.73
N SER A 65 -8.10 10.11 -4.08
CA SER A 65 -9.15 9.70 -3.14
C SER A 65 -9.36 8.19 -3.19
N GLY A 66 -9.66 7.56 -2.05
CA GLY A 66 -10.01 6.13 -1.98
C GLY A 66 -8.82 5.16 -1.96
N THR A 67 -7.59 5.66 -1.82
CA THR A 67 -6.38 4.78 -1.74
C THR A 67 -6.38 3.88 -0.53
N GLY A 68 -6.89 4.35 0.62
CA GLY A 68 -7.02 3.54 1.84
C GLY A 68 -7.99 2.38 1.67
N ASP A 69 -9.16 2.64 1.08
CA ASP A 69 -10.17 1.61 0.81
C ASP A 69 -9.65 0.58 -0.20
N MET A 70 -8.97 1.05 -1.24
CA MET A 70 -8.32 0.17 -2.22
C MET A 70 -7.26 -0.71 -1.57
N PHE A 71 -6.41 -0.14 -0.69
CA PHE A 71 -5.40 -0.90 0.04
C PHE A 71 -6.06 -2.00 0.89
N ALA A 72 -7.07 -1.65 1.67
CA ALA A 72 -7.78 -2.59 2.55
C ALA A 72 -8.44 -3.72 1.75
N ALA A 73 -9.15 -3.39 0.67
CA ALA A 73 -9.81 -4.38 -0.17
C ALA A 73 -8.81 -5.34 -0.83
N LEU A 74 -7.71 -4.83 -1.37
CA LEU A 74 -6.64 -5.66 -1.94
C LEU A 74 -5.98 -6.53 -0.88
N MET A 75 -5.76 -6.00 0.34
CA MET A 75 -5.14 -6.75 1.42
C MET A 75 -5.94 -7.99 1.81
N VAL A 76 -7.28 -7.89 1.89
CA VAL A 76 -8.15 -9.05 2.17
C VAL A 76 -7.94 -10.18 1.15
N VAL A 77 -7.91 -9.83 -0.13
CA VAL A 77 -7.74 -10.82 -1.22
C VAL A 77 -6.32 -11.40 -1.21
N ARG A 78 -5.31 -10.53 -1.14
CA ARG A 78 -3.90 -10.94 -1.23
C ARG A 78 -3.42 -11.70 0.00
N MET A 79 -3.95 -11.39 1.18
CA MET A 79 -3.65 -12.17 2.38
C MET A 79 -4.16 -13.60 2.25
N ARG A 80 -5.41 -13.78 1.79
CA ARG A 80 -5.97 -15.12 1.54
C ARG A 80 -5.17 -15.88 0.48
N GLU A 81 -4.81 -15.21 -0.61
CA GLU A 81 -3.98 -15.80 -1.67
C GLU A 81 -2.59 -16.21 -1.13
N ALA A 82 -1.95 -15.38 -0.32
CA ALA A 82 -0.65 -15.66 0.26
C ALA A 82 -0.69 -16.84 1.24
N VAL A 83 -1.74 -16.95 2.04
CA VAL A 83 -1.97 -18.09 2.94
C VAL A 83 -2.18 -19.38 2.15
N HIS A 84 -3.04 -19.34 1.11
CA HIS A 84 -3.31 -20.51 0.26
C HIS A 84 -2.05 -21.00 -0.46
N ASN A 85 -1.21 -20.09 -0.93
CA ASN A 85 0.03 -20.43 -1.66
C ASN A 85 1.23 -20.63 -0.72
N SER A 86 1.04 -20.61 0.60
CA SER A 86 2.10 -20.86 1.56
C SER A 86 2.54 -22.32 1.50
N SER A 87 3.85 -22.54 1.61
CA SER A 87 4.43 -23.89 1.81
C SER A 87 4.24 -24.42 3.23
N GLU A 88 3.71 -23.61 4.14
CA GLU A 88 3.50 -23.95 5.53
C GLU A 88 2.26 -24.83 5.69
N ALA A 89 2.48 -26.09 6.09
CA ALA A 89 1.41 -27.06 6.21
C ALA A 89 0.37 -26.64 7.26
N GLY A 90 -0.91 -26.69 6.89
CA GLY A 90 -2.01 -26.44 7.81
C GLY A 90 -2.23 -24.96 8.18
N LEU A 91 -1.53 -24.01 7.56
CA LEU A 91 -1.67 -22.59 7.87
C LEU A 91 -3.11 -22.08 7.67
N GLU A 92 -3.82 -22.56 6.66
CA GLU A 92 -5.22 -22.18 6.38
C GLU A 92 -6.20 -22.52 7.51
N GLN A 93 -5.88 -23.55 8.30
CA GLN A 93 -6.70 -24.01 9.43
C GLN A 93 -6.29 -23.35 10.75
N ARG A 94 -5.18 -22.63 10.79
CA ARG A 94 -4.73 -21.97 12.03
C ARG A 94 -5.56 -20.71 12.30
N GLU A 95 -5.80 -20.48 13.57
CA GLU A 95 -6.45 -19.24 14.00
C GLU A 95 -5.66 -18.01 13.53
N SER A 96 -6.38 -17.08 12.93
CA SER A 96 -5.79 -15.84 12.37
C SER A 96 -4.63 -16.06 11.39
N TRP A 97 -4.43 -17.27 10.86
CA TRP A 97 -3.35 -17.59 9.94
C TRP A 97 -1.95 -17.20 10.45
N ILE A 98 -1.72 -17.42 11.73
CA ILE A 98 -0.41 -17.14 12.36
C ILE A 98 0.58 -18.23 11.94
N SER A 99 1.63 -17.83 11.26
CA SER A 99 2.73 -18.71 10.87
C SER A 99 3.56 -19.19 12.06
N GLU A 100 4.22 -20.34 11.94
CA GLU A 100 5.16 -20.84 12.95
C GLU A 100 6.22 -19.79 13.30
N ASP A 101 6.66 -19.80 14.55
CA ASP A 101 7.56 -18.77 15.09
C ASP A 101 8.91 -18.70 14.36
N GLY A 102 9.35 -19.83 13.77
CA GLY A 102 10.57 -19.92 12.98
C GLY A 102 10.52 -19.27 11.60
N VAL A 103 9.33 -18.89 11.10
CA VAL A 103 9.20 -18.25 9.78
C VAL A 103 9.75 -16.83 9.84
N ALA A 104 10.66 -16.50 8.93
CA ALA A 104 11.26 -15.17 8.87
C ALA A 104 10.22 -14.10 8.52
N ALA A 105 10.38 -12.90 9.08
CA ALA A 105 9.43 -11.78 8.88
C ALA A 105 9.14 -11.48 7.40
N VAL A 106 10.15 -11.58 6.54
CA VAL A 106 10.06 -11.33 5.10
C VAL A 106 9.35 -12.44 4.32
N ASP A 107 9.23 -13.62 4.89
CA ASP A 107 8.59 -14.80 4.27
C ASP A 107 7.17 -15.03 4.75
N LEU A 108 6.71 -14.23 5.70
CA LEU A 108 5.33 -14.28 6.21
C LEU A 108 4.30 -14.05 5.10
N PRO A 109 3.15 -14.72 5.12
CA PRO A 109 2.03 -14.44 4.20
C PRO A 109 1.65 -12.97 4.16
N LEU A 110 1.68 -12.27 5.30
CA LEU A 110 1.42 -10.83 5.36
C LEU A 110 2.44 -10.02 4.55
N ALA A 111 3.72 -10.40 4.57
CA ALA A 111 4.75 -9.73 3.78
C ALA A 111 4.51 -9.92 2.29
N ARG A 112 4.23 -11.15 1.85
CA ARG A 112 3.93 -11.50 0.46
C ARG A 112 2.65 -10.82 -0.04
N ALA A 113 1.61 -10.78 0.80
CA ALA A 113 0.38 -10.05 0.50
C ALA A 113 0.65 -8.55 0.31
N THR A 114 1.40 -7.94 1.24
CA THR A 114 1.71 -6.51 1.20
C THR A 114 2.54 -6.14 -0.04
N GLU A 115 3.52 -6.96 -0.42
CA GLU A 115 4.28 -6.79 -1.67
C GLU A 115 3.35 -6.69 -2.90
N LYS A 116 2.40 -7.61 -3.05
CA LYS A 116 1.44 -7.62 -4.16
C LYS A 116 0.46 -6.45 -4.11
N VAL A 117 -0.01 -6.08 -2.91
CA VAL A 117 -0.88 -4.91 -2.73
C VAL A 117 -0.17 -3.65 -3.17
N LEU A 118 1.05 -3.42 -2.71
CA LEU A 118 1.83 -2.24 -3.10
C LEU A 118 2.13 -2.21 -4.60
N ALA A 119 2.45 -3.35 -5.20
CA ALA A 119 2.64 -3.46 -6.64
C ALA A 119 1.37 -3.05 -7.42
N SER A 120 0.21 -3.62 -7.06
CA SER A 120 -1.07 -3.25 -7.67
C SER A 120 -1.38 -1.76 -7.51
N MET A 121 -1.20 -1.22 -6.29
CA MET A 121 -1.46 0.19 -6.02
C MET A 121 -0.53 1.09 -6.80
N HIS A 122 0.77 0.81 -6.80
CA HIS A 122 1.76 1.63 -7.50
C HIS A 122 1.47 1.69 -9.00
N GLU A 123 1.18 0.55 -9.64
CA GLU A 123 0.81 0.52 -11.05
C GLU A 123 -0.47 1.31 -11.35
N VAL A 124 -1.54 1.12 -10.57
CA VAL A 124 -2.82 1.80 -10.78
C VAL A 124 -2.66 3.31 -10.58
N LEU A 125 -1.98 3.73 -9.51
CA LEU A 125 -1.77 5.13 -9.20
C LEU A 125 -0.89 5.83 -10.24
N THR A 126 0.20 5.20 -10.69
CA THR A 126 1.07 5.72 -11.76
C THR A 126 0.26 5.92 -13.06
N LYS A 127 -0.45 4.89 -13.51
CA LYS A 127 -1.29 4.96 -14.73
C LYS A 127 -2.42 6.00 -14.60
N THR A 128 -2.99 6.16 -13.39
CA THR A 128 -3.99 7.21 -13.12
C THR A 128 -3.36 8.59 -13.19
N CYS A 129 -2.16 8.77 -12.62
CA CYS A 129 -1.41 10.02 -12.66
C CYS A 129 -1.09 10.46 -14.09
N ASP A 130 -0.62 9.53 -14.93
CA ASP A 130 -0.34 9.80 -16.34
C ASP A 130 -1.60 10.22 -17.11
N SER A 131 -2.71 9.52 -16.88
CA SER A 131 -4.01 9.87 -17.45
C SER A 131 -4.50 11.25 -16.97
N MET A 132 -4.32 11.54 -15.67
CA MET A 132 -4.67 12.82 -15.08
C MET A 132 -3.91 13.98 -15.72
N ARG A 133 -2.59 13.84 -15.88
CA ARG A 133 -1.74 14.84 -16.54
C ARG A 133 -2.20 15.12 -17.97
N ALA A 134 -2.53 14.08 -18.73
CA ALA A 134 -3.03 14.20 -20.11
C ALA A 134 -4.38 14.91 -20.17
N GLU A 135 -5.31 14.62 -19.25
CA GLU A 135 -6.64 15.25 -19.20
C GLU A 135 -6.59 16.70 -18.73
N VAL A 136 -5.76 17.01 -17.74
CA VAL A 136 -5.54 18.40 -17.29
C VAL A 136 -5.00 19.24 -18.44
N LYS A 137 -3.95 18.76 -19.14
CA LYS A 137 -3.37 19.44 -20.30
C LYS A 137 -4.40 19.67 -21.42
N LYS A 138 -5.26 18.66 -21.69
CA LYS A 138 -6.34 18.80 -22.69
C LYS A 138 -7.42 19.78 -22.23
N GLY A 139 -7.78 19.75 -20.95
CA GLY A 139 -8.75 20.66 -20.37
C GLY A 139 -8.27 22.11 -20.42
N GLU A 140 -7.02 22.38 -20.02
CA GLU A 140 -6.41 23.69 -20.11
C GLU A 140 -6.41 24.24 -21.55
N ALA A 141 -6.09 23.40 -22.54
CA ALA A 141 -6.08 23.79 -23.94
C ALA A 141 -7.47 24.08 -24.51
N SER A 142 -8.53 23.58 -23.91
CA SER A 142 -9.94 23.77 -24.34
C SER A 142 -10.71 24.78 -23.48
N MET A 143 -10.09 25.39 -22.49
CA MET A 143 -10.73 26.42 -21.66
C MET A 143 -10.99 27.68 -22.53
N VAL A 144 -12.26 28.14 -22.53
CA VAL A 144 -12.58 29.45 -23.00
C VAL A 144 -12.24 30.40 -21.86
N HIS A 145 -11.27 31.29 -22.07
CA HIS A 145 -10.82 32.21 -21.02
C HIS A 145 -11.96 33.13 -20.57
N GLY A 146 -12.34 32.95 -19.29
CA GLY A 146 -13.28 33.78 -18.56
C GLY A 146 -12.57 34.76 -17.61
N THR A 147 -13.15 34.96 -16.45
CA THR A 147 -12.48 35.64 -15.34
C THR A 147 -11.47 34.70 -14.68
N GLU A 148 -10.43 35.25 -14.03
CA GLU A 148 -9.42 34.43 -13.29
C GLU A 148 -10.05 33.47 -12.28
N GLU A 149 -11.16 33.88 -11.64
CA GLU A 149 -11.88 33.06 -10.66
C GLU A 149 -12.64 31.90 -11.33
N GLU A 150 -13.26 32.12 -12.47
CA GLU A 150 -13.93 31.08 -13.26
C GLU A 150 -12.95 30.05 -13.79
N ASP A 151 -11.83 30.50 -14.31
CA ASP A 151 -10.77 29.65 -14.82
C ASP A 151 -10.16 28.80 -13.70
N ALA A 152 -9.90 29.38 -12.53
CA ALA A 152 -9.40 28.66 -11.36
C ALA A 152 -10.40 27.58 -10.86
N LYS A 153 -11.71 27.89 -10.87
CA LYS A 153 -12.76 26.94 -10.48
C LYS A 153 -12.88 25.80 -11.50
N ALA A 154 -12.85 26.10 -12.78
CA ALA A 154 -12.89 25.11 -13.85
C ALA A 154 -11.68 24.16 -13.77
N LEU A 155 -10.48 24.70 -13.56
CA LEU A 155 -9.25 23.92 -13.42
C LEU A 155 -9.28 23.00 -12.18
N ARG A 156 -9.78 23.49 -11.04
CA ARG A 156 -9.99 22.67 -9.84
C ARG A 156 -10.92 21.49 -10.09
N LEU A 157 -12.03 21.72 -10.82
CA LEU A 157 -13.00 20.68 -11.17
C LEU A 157 -12.36 19.62 -12.10
N ILE A 158 -11.60 20.05 -13.11
CA ILE A 158 -10.87 19.15 -14.02
C ILE A 158 -9.90 18.29 -13.22
N LYS A 159 -9.08 18.90 -12.37
CA LYS A 159 -8.11 18.18 -11.52
C LYS A 159 -8.79 17.18 -10.58
N SER A 160 -9.89 17.58 -9.93
CA SER A 160 -10.65 16.71 -9.03
C SER A 160 -11.22 15.48 -9.74
N LYS A 161 -11.85 15.65 -10.90
CA LYS A 161 -12.37 14.54 -11.71
C LYS A 161 -11.25 13.64 -12.25
N ALA A 162 -10.15 14.23 -12.67
CA ALA A 162 -9.01 13.50 -13.21
C ALA A 162 -8.30 12.66 -12.14
N ALA A 163 -8.40 13.04 -10.85
CA ALA A 163 -7.80 12.33 -9.72
C ALA A 163 -8.58 11.07 -9.27
N GLU A 164 -9.73 10.77 -9.88
CA GLU A 164 -10.50 9.56 -9.58
C GLU A 164 -9.75 8.31 -10.05
N LEU A 165 -9.68 7.29 -9.17
CA LEU A 165 -9.02 6.02 -9.47
C LEU A 165 -9.74 5.27 -10.60
N ARG A 166 -8.99 4.90 -11.64
CA ARG A 166 -9.53 4.25 -12.83
C ARG A 166 -9.41 2.72 -12.77
N LEU A 167 -9.93 2.11 -11.70
CA LEU A 167 -9.76 0.69 -11.40
C LEU A 167 -10.16 -0.22 -12.55
N VAL A 168 -11.31 0.05 -13.17
CA VAL A 168 -11.83 -0.77 -14.29
C VAL A 168 -10.90 -0.74 -15.51
N ARG A 169 -10.21 0.38 -15.75
CA ARG A 169 -9.26 0.50 -16.86
C ARG A 169 -7.95 -0.24 -16.60
N HIS A 170 -7.65 -0.54 -15.34
CA HIS A 170 -6.39 -1.13 -14.90
C HIS A 170 -6.57 -2.48 -14.21
N LEU A 171 -7.56 -3.27 -14.63
CA LEU A 171 -7.85 -4.60 -14.07
C LEU A 171 -6.64 -5.55 -14.12
N GLY A 172 -5.80 -5.46 -15.13
CA GLY A 172 -4.56 -6.24 -15.22
C GLY A 172 -3.63 -5.96 -14.04
N SER A 173 -3.43 -4.69 -13.70
CA SER A 173 -2.61 -4.28 -12.54
C SER A 173 -3.18 -4.72 -11.19
N LEU A 174 -4.52 -4.91 -11.12
CA LEU A 174 -5.16 -5.44 -9.92
C LEU A 174 -5.05 -6.95 -9.82
N ARG A 175 -5.01 -7.68 -10.93
CA ARG A 175 -4.97 -9.15 -10.95
C ARG A 175 -3.56 -9.69 -10.87
N GLU A 176 -2.68 -9.21 -11.73
CA GLU A 176 -1.33 -9.72 -11.93
C GLU A 176 -0.30 -8.58 -11.96
N PRO A 177 -0.07 -7.90 -10.81
CA PRO A 177 0.90 -6.82 -10.73
C PRO A 177 2.33 -7.35 -10.82
N VAL A 178 3.23 -6.54 -11.33
CA VAL A 178 4.66 -6.81 -11.29
C VAL A 178 5.21 -6.40 -9.93
N VAL A 179 5.67 -7.37 -9.14
CA VAL A 179 6.17 -7.12 -7.78
C VAL A 179 7.63 -6.64 -7.84
N GLU A 180 7.82 -5.33 -7.71
CA GLU A 180 9.12 -4.67 -7.69
C GLU A 180 9.61 -4.39 -6.27
N PHE A 181 8.71 -4.09 -5.35
CA PHE A 181 9.01 -3.73 -3.96
C PHE A 181 8.99 -4.98 -3.08
N ARG A 182 10.09 -5.21 -2.35
CA ARG A 182 10.26 -6.41 -1.52
C ARG A 182 10.35 -6.08 -0.05
N ALA A 183 9.81 -7.00 0.75
CA ALA A 183 9.92 -6.92 2.20
C ALA A 183 11.38 -7.05 2.65
N GLN A 184 11.74 -6.22 3.59
CA GLN A 184 13.06 -6.19 4.23
C GLN A 184 12.85 -6.36 5.74
N LYS A 185 13.78 -7.04 6.39
CA LYS A 185 13.77 -7.18 7.85
C LYS A 185 13.90 -5.80 8.50
N MET A 186 13.10 -5.56 9.50
CA MET A 186 13.14 -4.33 10.29
C MET A 186 14.03 -4.48 11.52
#